data_adfe218bf0c26ff7b51421c142a39676
#
_entry.id   adfe218bf0c26ff7b51421c142a39676
#
_cell.length_a   1.000
_cell.length_b   1.000
_cell.length_c   1.000
_cell.angle_alpha   90.00
_cell.angle_beta   90.00
_cell.angle_gamma   90.00
#
_symmetry.space_group_name_H-M   'P 1'
#
loop_
_entity.id
_entity.type
_entity.pdbx_description
1 polymer ?
#
loop_
_entity_poly.entity_id
_entity_poly.type
_entity_poly.pdbx_seq_one_letter_code
_entity_poly.pdbx_strand_id
1 'polypeptide(L)'
;MFPTLWSLVLASRGMPPLRLFAIFVTGSFLMRSAGVVLNDLADRSFDRHVTRTRVRPLASGELSLTHALLVVVLFLSLAGMLVLLLDPLTILLSPIAVLLAGFYPFAKRVIHIPQAILGIAFGWGTIMAWTASRGAIEAPAWCLFAATVCWAIGYDTIYALQDQDDDRRIGVKSSALLFGSSAWIAVGTVFCAMLLLLGLSGWLTDIGWIYYAALTAIGAWCLRQALQLRQTIASPIAFHMFQQHVWVGAAVFIAMIAGFLL
;
A
#
# COMPACT_ATOMS: atom_id res chain seq x y z
N MET A 1 4.20 3.15 -3.18
CA MET A 1 5.58 3.51 -3.58
C MET A 1 6.63 2.71 -2.81
N PHE A 2 6.73 2.81 -1.45
CA PHE A 2 7.80 2.12 -0.72
C PHE A 2 7.92 0.61 -1.00
N PRO A 3 6.85 -0.20 -1.01
CA PRO A 3 7.00 -1.62 -1.29
C PRO A 3 7.64 -1.92 -2.64
N THR A 4 7.29 -1.15 -3.67
CA THR A 4 7.91 -1.24 -5.00
C THR A 4 9.42 -0.95 -4.94
N LEU A 5 9.81 0.07 -4.15
CA LEU A 5 11.23 0.41 -3.96
C LEU A 5 11.97 -0.61 -3.11
N TRP A 6 11.31 -1.24 -2.10
CA TRP A 6 11.88 -2.37 -1.37
C TRP A 6 12.26 -3.50 -2.32
N SER A 7 11.34 -3.82 -3.23
CA SER A 7 11.56 -4.87 -4.22
C SER A 7 12.73 -4.54 -5.16
N LEU A 8 12.83 -3.30 -5.64
CA LEU A 8 13.96 -2.86 -6.46
C LEU A 8 15.29 -3.02 -5.73
N VAL A 9 15.36 -2.55 -4.48
CA VAL A 9 16.60 -2.63 -3.68
C VAL A 9 16.99 -4.07 -3.41
N LEU A 10 16.03 -4.92 -3.01
CA LEU A 10 16.31 -6.32 -2.72
C LEU A 10 16.76 -7.08 -3.99
N ALA A 11 16.03 -6.91 -5.11
CA ALA A 11 16.33 -7.57 -6.38
C ALA A 11 17.68 -7.14 -6.96
N SER A 12 18.11 -5.89 -6.68
CA SER A 12 19.37 -5.31 -7.16
C SER A 12 20.49 -5.33 -6.13
N ARG A 13 20.32 -6.07 -5.02
CA ARG A 13 21.30 -6.17 -3.93
C ARG A 13 21.83 -4.80 -3.46
N GLY A 14 20.90 -3.90 -3.13
CA GLY A 14 21.21 -2.58 -2.56
C GLY A 14 21.32 -1.43 -3.56
N MET A 15 21.65 -1.70 -4.83
CA MET A 15 21.94 -0.66 -5.84
C MET A 15 21.06 -0.82 -7.09
N PRO A 16 19.80 -0.39 -7.07
CA PRO A 16 18.95 -0.47 -8.24
C PRO A 16 19.44 0.45 -9.36
N PRO A 17 19.38 0.01 -10.63
CA PRO A 17 19.69 0.88 -11.77
C PRO A 17 18.83 2.14 -11.74
N LEU A 18 19.47 3.32 -11.89
CA LEU A 18 18.77 4.62 -11.81
C LEU A 18 17.58 4.71 -12.77
N ARG A 19 17.69 4.09 -13.95
CA ARG A 19 16.59 4.02 -14.92
C ARG A 19 15.37 3.30 -14.34
N LEU A 20 15.54 2.12 -13.76
CA LEU A 20 14.43 1.38 -13.13
C LEU A 20 13.87 2.14 -11.94
N PHE A 21 14.73 2.71 -11.10
CA PHE A 21 14.33 3.51 -9.96
C PHE A 21 13.42 4.67 -10.40
N ALA A 22 13.84 5.45 -11.42
CA ALA A 22 13.06 6.55 -11.95
C ALA A 22 11.71 6.10 -12.53
N ILE A 23 11.71 5.00 -13.33
CA ILE A 23 10.47 4.45 -13.91
C ILE A 23 9.48 4.05 -12.79
N PHE A 24 9.93 3.32 -11.78
CA PHE A 24 9.04 2.83 -10.73
C PHE A 24 8.60 3.91 -9.74
N VAL A 25 9.42 4.92 -9.46
CA VAL A 25 9.00 6.10 -8.67
C VAL A 25 7.91 6.86 -9.42
N THR A 26 8.17 7.23 -10.68
CA THR A 26 7.21 7.98 -11.51
C THR A 26 5.95 7.16 -11.78
N GLY A 27 6.09 5.88 -12.15
CA GLY A 27 4.96 4.98 -12.37
C GLY A 27 4.09 4.79 -11.12
N SER A 28 4.71 4.62 -9.94
CA SER A 28 3.97 4.55 -8.66
C SER A 28 3.21 5.83 -8.35
N PHE A 29 3.79 6.99 -8.64
CA PHE A 29 3.12 8.29 -8.47
C PHE A 29 1.91 8.39 -9.41
N LEU A 30 2.08 8.09 -10.69
CA LEU A 30 1.00 8.14 -11.70
C LEU A 30 -0.13 7.18 -11.36
N MET A 31 0.19 5.91 -11.04
CA MET A 31 -0.79 4.89 -10.66
C MET A 31 -1.52 5.24 -9.37
N ARG A 32 -0.81 5.79 -8.37
CA ARG A 32 -1.43 6.26 -7.12
C ARG A 32 -2.40 7.40 -7.39
N SER A 33 -2.01 8.36 -8.20
CA SER A 33 -2.85 9.52 -8.57
C SER A 33 -4.09 9.08 -9.35
N ALA A 34 -3.94 8.21 -10.36
CA ALA A 34 -5.07 7.61 -11.08
C ALA A 34 -6.01 6.84 -10.14
N GLY A 35 -5.45 6.04 -9.22
CA GLY A 35 -6.22 5.26 -8.25
C GLY A 35 -7.02 6.13 -7.28
N VAL A 36 -6.50 7.28 -6.84
CA VAL A 36 -7.25 8.25 -6.02
C VAL A 36 -8.44 8.81 -6.78
N VAL A 37 -8.23 9.24 -8.04
CA VAL A 37 -9.34 9.77 -8.86
C VAL A 37 -10.39 8.71 -9.16
N LEU A 38 -9.98 7.46 -9.46
CA LEU A 38 -10.89 6.32 -9.64
C LEU A 38 -11.71 6.05 -8.38
N ASN A 39 -11.08 6.10 -7.21
CA ASN A 39 -11.77 5.93 -5.94
C ASN A 39 -12.80 7.05 -5.71
N ASP A 40 -12.42 8.31 -5.94
CA ASP A 40 -13.32 9.45 -5.79
C ASP A 40 -14.49 9.43 -6.80
N LEU A 41 -14.25 8.92 -8.02
CA LEU A 41 -15.31 8.67 -9.02
C LEU A 41 -16.30 7.61 -8.54
N ALA A 42 -15.80 6.47 -8.04
CA ALA A 42 -16.64 5.38 -7.54
C ALA A 42 -17.43 5.78 -6.29
N ASP A 43 -16.83 6.60 -5.42
CA ASP A 43 -17.40 7.00 -4.13
C ASP A 43 -18.21 8.30 -4.18
N ARG A 44 -18.27 8.99 -5.30
CA ARG A 44 -18.87 10.33 -5.45
C ARG A 44 -20.25 10.45 -4.79
N SER A 45 -21.11 9.44 -4.91
CA SER A 45 -22.45 9.46 -4.33
C SER A 45 -22.44 9.31 -2.80
N PHE A 46 -21.50 8.54 -2.25
CA PHE A 46 -21.33 8.33 -0.82
C PHE A 46 -20.63 9.52 -0.15
N ASP A 47 -19.57 10.02 -0.78
CA ASP A 47 -18.74 11.11 -0.26
C ASP A 47 -19.53 12.39 0.03
N ARG A 48 -20.60 12.63 -0.71
CA ARG A 48 -21.52 13.78 -0.46
C ARG A 48 -22.21 13.73 0.90
N HIS A 49 -22.36 12.54 1.48
CA HIS A 49 -23.07 12.33 2.75
C HIS A 49 -22.12 12.19 3.94
N VAL A 50 -20.82 12.12 3.72
CA VAL A 50 -19.80 11.99 4.77
C VAL A 50 -19.13 13.34 5.01
N THR A 51 -19.16 13.81 6.27
CA THR A 51 -18.68 15.15 6.66
C THR A 51 -17.25 15.44 6.18
N ARG A 52 -16.36 14.45 6.29
CA ARG A 52 -14.94 14.58 5.92
C ARG A 52 -14.72 14.63 4.41
N THR A 53 -15.52 13.89 3.62
CA THR A 53 -15.27 13.70 2.19
C THR A 53 -16.16 14.55 1.28
N ARG A 54 -17.23 15.18 1.81
CA ARG A 54 -18.12 16.04 1.04
C ARG A 54 -17.45 17.24 0.38
N VAL A 55 -16.28 17.65 0.90
CA VAL A 55 -15.47 18.76 0.37
C VAL A 55 -14.52 18.33 -0.76
N ARG A 56 -14.47 17.03 -1.10
CA ARG A 56 -13.66 16.57 -2.22
C ARG A 56 -14.17 17.19 -3.54
N PRO A 57 -13.28 17.58 -4.47
CA PRO A 57 -13.67 18.29 -5.70
C PRO A 57 -14.74 17.59 -6.55
N LEU A 58 -14.75 16.25 -6.59
CA LEU A 58 -15.77 15.48 -7.29
C LEU A 58 -17.09 15.39 -6.52
N ALA A 59 -17.03 15.29 -5.19
CA ALA A 59 -18.22 15.22 -4.35
C ALA A 59 -18.90 16.58 -4.25
N SER A 60 -18.15 17.69 -4.11
CA SER A 60 -18.64 19.07 -4.08
C SER A 60 -19.17 19.55 -5.44
N GLY A 61 -18.71 18.93 -6.54
CA GLY A 61 -19.06 19.33 -7.90
C GLY A 61 -18.11 20.39 -8.51
N GLU A 62 -17.05 20.77 -7.82
CA GLU A 62 -16.00 21.67 -8.35
C GLU A 62 -15.25 21.07 -9.55
N LEU A 63 -15.11 19.73 -9.57
CA LEU A 63 -14.52 18.99 -10.68
C LEU A 63 -15.58 18.20 -11.42
N SER A 64 -15.69 18.35 -12.75
CA SER A 64 -16.61 17.57 -13.58
C SER A 64 -16.13 16.13 -13.77
N LEU A 65 -17.06 15.20 -14.00
CA LEU A 65 -16.76 13.80 -14.30
C LEU A 65 -15.85 13.65 -15.51
N THR A 66 -16.07 14.46 -16.55
CA THR A 66 -15.26 14.44 -17.78
C THR A 66 -13.83 14.80 -17.51
N HIS A 67 -13.58 15.86 -16.74
CA HIS A 67 -12.21 16.24 -16.38
C HIS A 67 -11.52 15.18 -15.52
N ALA A 68 -12.24 14.58 -14.57
CA ALA A 68 -11.69 13.50 -13.75
C ALA A 68 -11.31 12.28 -14.60
N LEU A 69 -12.16 11.88 -15.54
CA LEU A 69 -11.86 10.77 -16.48
C LEU A 69 -10.67 11.09 -17.38
N LEU A 70 -10.55 12.32 -17.88
CA LEU A 70 -9.39 12.75 -18.67
C LEU A 70 -8.10 12.66 -17.86
N VAL A 71 -8.11 13.04 -16.58
CA VAL A 71 -6.94 12.90 -15.68
C VAL A 71 -6.57 11.42 -15.50
N VAL A 72 -7.55 10.53 -15.28
CA VAL A 72 -7.29 9.08 -15.17
C VAL A 72 -6.66 8.54 -16.45
N VAL A 73 -7.24 8.85 -17.62
CA VAL A 73 -6.73 8.40 -18.92
C VAL A 73 -5.30 8.93 -19.14
N LEU A 74 -5.05 10.19 -18.85
CA LEU A 74 -3.71 10.78 -18.96
C LEU A 74 -2.69 10.04 -18.10
N PHE A 75 -2.99 9.83 -16.81
CA PHE A 75 -2.05 9.18 -15.88
C PHE A 75 -1.83 7.70 -16.23
N LEU A 76 -2.87 6.97 -16.63
CA LEU A 76 -2.74 5.59 -17.08
C LEU A 76 -1.95 5.49 -18.39
N SER A 77 -2.15 6.42 -19.34
CA SER A 77 -1.38 6.46 -20.59
C SER A 77 0.09 6.73 -20.33
N LEU A 78 0.41 7.72 -19.47
CA LEU A 78 1.79 8.00 -19.09
C LEU A 78 2.45 6.81 -18.35
N ALA A 79 1.73 6.17 -17.44
CA ALA A 79 2.21 4.96 -16.78
C ALA A 79 2.44 3.81 -17.78
N GLY A 80 1.52 3.63 -18.74
CA GLY A 80 1.67 2.66 -19.83
C GLY A 80 2.91 2.92 -20.69
N MET A 81 3.19 4.18 -21.03
CA MET A 81 4.41 4.53 -21.76
C MET A 81 5.68 4.16 -20.99
N LEU A 82 5.70 4.34 -19.66
CA LEU A 82 6.82 3.92 -18.83
C LEU A 82 6.98 2.40 -18.81
N VAL A 83 5.87 1.66 -18.77
CA VAL A 83 5.88 0.18 -18.79
C VAL A 83 6.49 -0.36 -20.07
N LEU A 84 6.27 0.27 -21.24
CA LEU A 84 6.85 -0.14 -22.52
C LEU A 84 8.39 -0.04 -22.55
N LEU A 85 9.00 0.62 -21.58
CA LEU A 85 10.45 0.68 -21.41
C LEU A 85 11.01 -0.51 -20.59
N LEU A 86 10.16 -1.41 -20.10
CA LEU A 86 10.52 -2.53 -19.24
C LEU A 86 10.66 -3.84 -20.05
N ASP A 87 11.02 -4.92 -19.37
CA ASP A 87 11.12 -6.25 -19.97
C ASP A 87 9.75 -6.85 -20.33
N PRO A 88 9.70 -7.82 -21.26
CA PRO A 88 8.43 -8.39 -21.73
C PRO A 88 7.57 -9.02 -20.64
N LEU A 89 8.18 -9.64 -19.61
CA LEU A 89 7.43 -10.26 -18.52
C LEU A 89 6.75 -9.18 -17.67
N THR A 90 7.45 -8.10 -17.35
CA THR A 90 6.87 -6.97 -16.59
C THR A 90 5.76 -6.27 -17.39
N ILE A 91 5.92 -6.13 -18.72
CA ILE A 91 4.86 -5.62 -19.60
C ILE A 91 3.63 -6.52 -19.53
N LEU A 92 3.80 -7.84 -19.60
CA LEU A 92 2.71 -8.81 -19.52
C LEU A 92 1.95 -8.75 -18.18
N LEU A 93 2.65 -8.43 -17.08
CA LEU A 93 2.08 -8.33 -15.73
C LEU A 93 1.37 -6.99 -15.47
N SER A 94 1.65 -5.96 -16.26
CA SER A 94 1.16 -4.60 -16.02
C SER A 94 -0.37 -4.43 -16.12
N PRO A 95 -1.13 -5.12 -16.99
CA PRO A 95 -2.59 -5.02 -17.03
C PRO A 95 -3.24 -5.39 -15.70
N ILE A 96 -2.64 -6.30 -14.94
CA ILE A 96 -3.15 -6.71 -13.62
C ILE A 96 -3.13 -5.52 -12.65
N ALA A 97 -2.11 -4.66 -12.70
CA ALA A 97 -2.06 -3.44 -11.88
C ALA A 97 -3.24 -2.50 -12.16
N VAL A 98 -3.61 -2.33 -13.43
CA VAL A 98 -4.75 -1.50 -13.85
C VAL A 98 -6.07 -2.11 -13.38
N LEU A 99 -6.25 -3.43 -13.56
CA LEU A 99 -7.43 -4.16 -13.09
C LEU A 99 -7.60 -4.04 -11.57
N LEU A 100 -6.52 -4.22 -10.80
CA LEU A 100 -6.54 -4.09 -9.35
C LEU A 100 -6.87 -2.66 -8.90
N ALA A 101 -6.31 -1.64 -9.55
CA ALA A 101 -6.61 -0.23 -9.28
C ALA A 101 -8.08 0.11 -9.58
N GLY A 102 -8.65 -0.46 -10.65
CA GLY A 102 -10.06 -0.28 -11.01
C GLY A 102 -11.03 -1.03 -10.10
N PHE A 103 -10.63 -2.22 -9.60
CA PHE A 103 -11.49 -3.05 -8.76
C PHE A 103 -11.51 -2.59 -7.29
N TYR A 104 -10.40 -2.07 -6.78
CA TYR A 104 -10.24 -1.68 -5.37
C TYR A 104 -11.38 -0.78 -4.83
N PRO A 105 -11.85 0.29 -5.54
CA PRO A 105 -12.90 1.16 -5.01
C PRO A 105 -14.23 0.44 -4.71
N PHE A 106 -14.48 -0.69 -5.38
CA PHE A 106 -15.70 -1.47 -5.20
C PHE A 106 -15.59 -2.52 -4.08
N ALA A 107 -14.37 -2.83 -3.63
CA ALA A 107 -14.10 -3.87 -2.64
C ALA A 107 -14.88 -3.65 -1.33
N LYS A 108 -14.97 -2.41 -0.83
CA LYS A 108 -15.70 -2.05 0.41
C LYS A 108 -17.21 -2.29 0.35
N ARG A 109 -17.78 -2.49 -0.85
CA ARG A 109 -19.20 -2.81 -1.02
C ARG A 109 -19.47 -4.30 -0.83
N VAL A 110 -18.45 -5.14 -0.96
CA VAL A 110 -18.57 -6.60 -0.99
C VAL A 110 -17.94 -7.25 0.24
N ILE A 111 -16.72 -6.82 0.60
CA ILE A 111 -15.90 -7.48 1.63
C ILE A 111 -15.73 -6.59 2.87
N HIS A 112 -15.51 -7.25 4.04
CA HIS A 112 -15.33 -6.57 5.33
C HIS A 112 -13.90 -6.07 5.56
N ILE A 113 -12.92 -6.58 4.78
CA ILE A 113 -11.51 -6.18 4.85
C ILE A 113 -11.09 -5.65 3.46
N PRO A 114 -11.61 -4.49 3.01
CA PRO A 114 -11.22 -3.89 1.72
C PRO A 114 -9.74 -3.56 1.65
N GLN A 115 -9.08 -3.39 2.80
CA GLN A 115 -7.64 -3.20 2.97
C GLN A 115 -6.80 -4.33 2.36
N ALA A 116 -7.32 -5.55 2.31
CA ALA A 116 -6.64 -6.67 1.66
C ALA A 116 -6.51 -6.43 0.15
N ILE A 117 -7.59 -5.96 -0.51
CA ILE A 117 -7.55 -5.64 -1.94
C ILE A 117 -6.64 -4.44 -2.20
N LEU A 118 -6.65 -3.42 -1.33
CA LEU A 118 -5.70 -2.31 -1.39
C LEU A 118 -4.25 -2.82 -1.31
N GLY A 119 -3.99 -3.72 -0.36
CA GLY A 119 -2.69 -4.34 -0.17
C GLY A 119 -2.24 -5.15 -1.38
N ILE A 120 -3.15 -5.91 -2.01
CA ILE A 120 -2.89 -6.65 -3.25
C ILE A 120 -2.54 -5.68 -4.38
N ALA A 121 -3.29 -4.58 -4.54
CA ALA A 121 -3.02 -3.58 -5.57
C ALA A 121 -1.66 -2.89 -5.36
N PHE A 122 -1.30 -2.55 -4.12
CA PHE A 122 0.00 -1.95 -3.80
C PHE A 122 1.13 -2.97 -3.87
N GLY A 123 0.88 -4.20 -3.45
CA GLY A 123 1.84 -5.29 -3.49
C GLY A 123 2.18 -5.72 -4.91
N TRP A 124 1.26 -5.56 -5.87
CA TRP A 124 1.55 -5.91 -7.26
C TRP A 124 2.75 -5.16 -7.82
N GLY A 125 2.98 -3.93 -7.38
CA GLY A 125 4.17 -3.18 -7.70
C GLY A 125 5.48 -3.85 -7.26
N THR A 126 5.47 -4.70 -6.21
CA THR A 126 6.67 -5.45 -5.79
C THR A 126 7.01 -6.55 -6.80
N ILE A 127 5.99 -7.26 -7.29
CA ILE A 127 6.16 -8.29 -8.32
C ILE A 127 6.72 -7.66 -9.60
N MET A 128 6.13 -6.56 -10.07
CA MET A 128 6.59 -5.86 -11.27
C MET A 128 8.03 -5.33 -11.13
N ALA A 129 8.37 -4.75 -9.98
CA ALA A 129 9.72 -4.23 -9.74
C ALA A 129 10.76 -5.34 -9.67
N TRP A 130 10.39 -6.49 -9.08
CA TRP A 130 11.24 -7.67 -9.06
C TRP A 130 11.50 -8.21 -10.47
N THR A 131 10.43 -8.43 -11.25
CA THR A 131 10.55 -8.95 -12.62
C THR A 131 11.37 -8.02 -13.52
N ALA A 132 11.17 -6.70 -13.40
CA ALA A 132 11.96 -5.73 -14.15
C ALA A 132 13.46 -5.77 -13.83
N SER A 133 13.82 -6.21 -12.63
CA SER A 133 15.22 -6.30 -12.19
C SER A 133 15.85 -7.66 -12.48
N ARG A 134 15.05 -8.75 -12.41
CA ARG A 134 15.55 -10.14 -12.44
C ARG A 134 15.10 -10.94 -13.65
N GLY A 135 14.12 -10.45 -14.42
CA GLY A 135 13.54 -11.17 -15.55
C GLY A 135 12.68 -12.39 -15.17
N ALA A 136 12.42 -12.61 -13.89
CA ALA A 136 11.65 -13.76 -13.37
C ALA A 136 10.90 -13.37 -12.10
N ILE A 137 9.86 -14.16 -11.74
CA ILE A 137 9.19 -14.04 -10.45
C ILE A 137 9.81 -15.07 -9.50
N GLU A 138 10.45 -14.61 -8.43
CA GLU A 138 11.14 -15.45 -7.46
C GLU A 138 10.46 -15.38 -6.08
N ALA A 139 10.80 -16.32 -5.19
CA ALA A 139 10.20 -16.40 -3.85
C ALA A 139 10.29 -15.09 -3.02
N PRO A 140 11.40 -14.32 -3.02
CA PRO A 140 11.47 -13.05 -2.31
C PRO A 140 10.42 -12.03 -2.77
N ALA A 141 10.07 -12.02 -4.07
CA ALA A 141 9.04 -11.12 -4.60
C ALA A 141 7.66 -11.42 -3.98
N TRP A 142 7.31 -12.70 -3.84
CA TRP A 142 6.06 -13.13 -3.19
C TRP A 142 6.06 -12.83 -1.70
N CYS A 143 7.21 -12.95 -1.02
CA CYS A 143 7.34 -12.54 0.38
C CYS A 143 7.09 -11.03 0.54
N LEU A 144 7.68 -10.18 -0.32
CA LEU A 144 7.45 -8.73 -0.31
C LEU A 144 6.00 -8.37 -0.65
N PHE A 145 5.42 -9.07 -1.62
CA PHE A 145 4.01 -8.92 -1.96
C PHE A 145 3.12 -9.19 -0.75
N ALA A 146 3.27 -10.34 -0.11
CA ALA A 146 2.49 -10.73 1.05
C ALA A 146 2.74 -9.82 2.26
N ALA A 147 4.00 -9.40 2.49
CA ALA A 147 4.35 -8.41 3.51
C ALA A 147 3.62 -7.08 3.27
N THR A 148 3.53 -6.64 2.01
CA THR A 148 2.82 -5.41 1.64
C THR A 148 1.32 -5.52 1.91
N VAL A 149 0.72 -6.68 1.61
CA VAL A 149 -0.70 -6.94 1.91
C VAL A 149 -0.93 -6.87 3.42
N CYS A 150 -0.11 -7.55 4.22
CA CYS A 150 -0.19 -7.52 5.68
C CYS A 150 -0.02 -6.09 6.23
N TRP A 151 0.95 -5.35 5.71
CA TRP A 151 1.19 -3.96 6.11
C TRP A 151 -0.01 -3.07 5.80
N ALA A 152 -0.58 -3.20 4.59
CA ALA A 152 -1.75 -2.43 4.17
C ALA A 152 -2.96 -2.72 5.06
N ILE A 153 -3.24 -3.99 5.37
CA ILE A 153 -4.32 -4.36 6.29
C ILE A 153 -4.10 -3.71 7.66
N GLY A 154 -2.88 -3.72 8.18
CA GLY A 154 -2.57 -3.17 9.50
C GLY A 154 -2.79 -1.66 9.56
N TYR A 155 -2.07 -0.88 8.74
CA TYR A 155 -2.13 0.58 8.83
C TYR A 155 -3.48 1.14 8.37
N ASP A 156 -4.13 0.52 7.40
CA ASP A 156 -5.40 1.01 6.91
C ASP A 156 -6.59 0.56 7.81
N THR A 157 -6.42 -0.51 8.62
CA THR A 157 -7.34 -0.79 9.73
C THR A 157 -7.25 0.29 10.81
N ILE A 158 -6.04 0.77 11.15
CA ILE A 158 -5.86 1.92 12.06
C ILE A 158 -6.55 3.16 11.48
N TYR A 159 -6.39 3.41 10.18
CA TYR A 159 -7.07 4.51 9.49
C TYR A 159 -8.59 4.38 9.57
N ALA A 160 -9.15 3.18 9.37
CA ALA A 160 -10.59 2.93 9.40
C ALA A 160 -11.24 3.19 10.78
N LEU A 161 -10.45 3.14 11.87
CA LEU A 161 -10.97 3.44 13.22
C LEU A 161 -11.48 4.88 13.36
N GLN A 162 -10.96 5.81 12.55
CA GLN A 162 -11.43 7.21 12.60
C GLN A 162 -12.84 7.40 12.05
N ASP A 163 -13.25 6.58 11.11
CA ASP A 163 -14.54 6.68 10.41
C ASP A 163 -15.57 5.64 10.94
N GLN A 164 -15.25 4.91 12.03
CA GLN A 164 -16.05 3.78 12.53
C GLN A 164 -17.53 4.12 12.81
N ASP A 165 -17.80 5.30 13.36
CA ASP A 165 -19.17 5.73 13.67
C ASP A 165 -19.94 6.10 12.39
N ASP A 166 -19.30 6.74 11.43
CA ASP A 166 -19.92 7.07 10.15
C ASP A 166 -20.16 5.80 9.33
N ASP A 167 -19.20 4.87 9.26
CA ASP A 167 -19.33 3.57 8.59
C ASP A 167 -20.51 2.78 9.14
N ARG A 168 -20.73 2.80 10.47
CA ARG A 168 -21.89 2.15 11.11
C ARG A 168 -23.21 2.77 10.68
N ARG A 169 -23.26 4.12 10.58
CA ARG A 169 -24.48 4.85 10.21
C ARG A 169 -24.90 4.63 8.77
N ILE A 170 -23.93 4.57 7.86
CA ILE A 170 -24.19 4.42 6.41
C ILE A 170 -24.18 2.96 5.94
N GLY A 171 -23.89 2.00 6.85
CA GLY A 171 -23.92 0.56 6.55
C GLY A 171 -22.76 0.09 5.66
N VAL A 172 -21.63 0.80 5.63
CA VAL A 172 -20.44 0.40 4.88
C VAL A 172 -19.65 -0.65 5.67
N LYS A 173 -19.14 -1.65 4.96
CA LYS A 173 -18.27 -2.67 5.56
C LYS A 173 -16.85 -2.12 5.77
N SER A 174 -16.34 -2.26 6.98
CA SER A 174 -14.96 -1.89 7.31
C SER A 174 -14.30 -2.87 8.28
N SER A 175 -12.98 -2.93 8.25
CA SER A 175 -12.21 -3.76 9.19
C SER A 175 -12.34 -3.26 10.63
N ALA A 176 -12.51 -1.94 10.83
CA ALA A 176 -12.75 -1.36 12.14
C ALA A 176 -14.05 -1.88 12.77
N LEU A 177 -15.12 -2.02 11.97
CA LEU A 177 -16.38 -2.62 12.43
C LEU A 177 -16.26 -4.13 12.65
N LEU A 178 -15.55 -4.84 11.76
CA LEU A 178 -15.36 -6.28 11.85
C LEU A 178 -14.59 -6.70 13.11
N PHE A 179 -13.47 -6.03 13.38
CA PHE A 179 -12.59 -6.39 14.50
C PHE A 179 -13.03 -5.77 15.83
N GLY A 180 -13.70 -4.63 15.80
CA GLY A 180 -14.21 -3.96 17.01
C GLY A 180 -13.12 -3.83 18.10
N SER A 181 -13.41 -4.33 19.31
CA SER A 181 -12.47 -4.33 20.44
C SER A 181 -11.24 -5.22 20.25
N SER A 182 -11.26 -6.15 19.27
CA SER A 182 -10.14 -7.03 18.92
C SER A 182 -9.22 -6.44 17.84
N ALA A 183 -9.43 -5.21 17.41
CA ALA A 183 -8.62 -4.55 16.37
C ALA A 183 -7.11 -4.57 16.69
N TRP A 184 -6.75 -4.43 17.97
CA TRP A 184 -5.35 -4.50 18.41
C TRP A 184 -4.70 -5.86 18.14
N ILE A 185 -5.45 -6.98 18.30
CA ILE A 185 -4.96 -8.34 18.00
C ILE A 185 -4.78 -8.48 16.49
N ALA A 186 -5.79 -8.11 15.71
CA ALA A 186 -5.75 -8.20 14.26
C ALA A 186 -4.58 -7.40 13.67
N VAL A 187 -4.43 -6.13 14.07
CA VAL A 187 -3.33 -5.26 13.64
C VAL A 187 -1.96 -5.80 14.09
N GLY A 188 -1.84 -6.26 15.35
CA GLY A 188 -0.62 -6.87 15.84
C GLY A 188 -0.23 -8.12 15.06
N THR A 189 -1.19 -9.00 14.76
CA THR A 189 -0.97 -10.24 14.00
C THR A 189 -0.47 -9.95 12.60
N VAL A 190 -1.12 -9.03 11.86
CA VAL A 190 -0.68 -8.71 10.49
C VAL A 190 0.67 -7.99 10.46
N PHE A 191 1.01 -7.18 11.48
CA PHE A 191 2.33 -6.59 11.57
C PHE A 191 3.41 -7.63 11.89
N CYS A 192 3.13 -8.62 12.76
CA CYS A 192 4.03 -9.75 12.97
C CYS A 192 4.25 -10.54 11.67
N ALA A 193 3.17 -10.85 10.93
CA ALA A 193 3.27 -11.53 9.64
C ALA A 193 4.08 -10.72 8.62
N MET A 194 3.87 -9.40 8.54
CA MET A 194 4.66 -8.49 7.70
C MET A 194 6.16 -8.61 8.02
N LEU A 195 6.53 -8.54 9.30
CA LEU A 195 7.94 -8.58 9.73
C LEU A 195 8.59 -9.94 9.44
N LEU A 196 7.86 -11.04 9.65
CA LEU A 196 8.34 -12.38 9.31
C LEU A 196 8.57 -12.53 7.80
N LEU A 197 7.65 -12.03 6.98
CA LEU A 197 7.77 -12.07 5.52
C LEU A 197 8.91 -11.16 5.00
N LEU A 198 9.10 -9.97 5.59
CA LEU A 198 10.23 -9.11 5.31
C LEU A 198 11.54 -9.78 5.72
N GLY A 199 11.59 -10.40 6.91
CA GLY A 199 12.76 -11.17 7.37
C GLY A 199 13.08 -12.33 6.46
N LEU A 200 12.06 -13.09 6.01
CA LEU A 200 12.21 -14.20 5.07
C LEU A 200 12.72 -13.71 3.71
N SER A 201 12.18 -12.60 3.19
CA SER A 201 12.65 -12.03 1.92
C SER A 201 14.12 -11.60 1.99
N GLY A 202 14.54 -11.04 3.13
CA GLY A 202 15.93 -10.71 3.40
C GLY A 202 16.83 -11.94 3.46
N TRP A 203 16.38 -13.01 4.15
CA TRP A 203 17.13 -14.27 4.24
C TRP A 203 17.34 -14.92 2.86
N LEU A 204 16.31 -14.94 2.04
CA LEU A 204 16.38 -15.47 0.68
C LEU A 204 17.29 -14.66 -0.26
N THR A 205 17.69 -13.45 0.12
CA THR A 205 18.55 -12.56 -0.67
C THR A 205 19.91 -12.30 -0.04
N ASP A 206 20.24 -13.03 1.04
CA ASP A 206 21.52 -12.93 1.78
C ASP A 206 21.82 -11.50 2.27
N ILE A 207 20.81 -10.77 2.74
CA ILE A 207 20.99 -9.41 3.28
C ILE A 207 21.68 -9.45 4.66
N GLY A 208 22.52 -8.46 4.95
CA GLY A 208 23.29 -8.41 6.18
C GLY A 208 22.46 -8.17 7.46
N TRP A 209 23.06 -8.44 8.62
CA TRP A 209 22.43 -8.43 9.94
C TRP A 209 21.81 -7.08 10.35
N ILE A 210 22.33 -5.96 9.83
CA ILE A 210 21.83 -4.60 10.11
C ILE A 210 20.35 -4.47 9.72
N TYR A 211 19.96 -5.09 8.62
CA TYR A 211 18.56 -5.14 8.21
C TYR A 211 17.66 -5.77 9.29
N TYR A 212 18.07 -6.89 9.88
CA TYR A 212 17.29 -7.58 10.91
C TYR A 212 17.24 -6.80 12.22
N ALA A 213 18.33 -6.13 12.58
CA ALA A 213 18.35 -5.24 13.74
C ALA A 213 17.35 -4.08 13.56
N ALA A 214 17.33 -3.47 12.37
CA ALA A 214 16.36 -2.44 12.03
C ALA A 214 14.90 -2.99 12.01
N LEU A 215 14.67 -4.18 11.45
CA LEU A 215 13.35 -4.82 11.49
C LEU A 215 12.86 -5.06 12.92
N THR A 216 13.75 -5.42 13.83
CA THR A 216 13.41 -5.61 15.25
C THR A 216 12.92 -4.28 15.88
N ALA A 217 13.62 -3.17 15.62
CA ALA A 217 13.21 -1.85 16.09
C ALA A 217 11.88 -1.40 15.49
N ILE A 218 11.70 -1.58 14.17
CA ILE A 218 10.44 -1.31 13.46
C ILE A 218 9.31 -2.17 14.05
N GLY A 219 9.59 -3.43 14.33
CA GLY A 219 8.64 -4.37 14.93
C GLY A 219 8.19 -3.94 16.32
N ALA A 220 9.11 -3.56 17.18
CA ALA A 220 8.80 -3.04 18.51
C ALA A 220 7.88 -1.81 18.41
N TRP A 221 8.14 -0.91 17.47
CA TRP A 221 7.32 0.27 17.23
C TRP A 221 5.92 -0.10 16.71
N CYS A 222 5.80 -0.98 15.71
CA CYS A 222 4.52 -1.47 15.20
C CYS A 222 3.69 -2.16 16.29
N LEU A 223 4.34 -3.00 17.11
CA LEU A 223 3.68 -3.67 18.22
C LEU A 223 3.17 -2.68 19.28
N ARG A 224 3.98 -1.65 19.59
CA ARG A 224 3.53 -0.56 20.48
C ARG A 224 2.27 0.12 19.95
N GLN A 225 2.21 0.42 18.66
CA GLN A 225 1.00 0.99 18.05
C GLN A 225 -0.19 0.03 18.18
N ALA A 226 -0.02 -1.25 17.85
CA ALA A 226 -1.09 -2.24 18.01
C ALA A 226 -1.60 -2.30 19.46
N LEU A 227 -0.70 -2.27 20.45
CA LEU A 227 -1.08 -2.28 21.87
C LEU A 227 -1.84 -1.01 22.31
N GLN A 228 -1.58 0.15 21.71
CA GLN A 228 -2.34 1.38 21.96
C GLN A 228 -3.81 1.23 21.55
N LEU A 229 -4.13 0.39 20.56
CA LEU A 229 -5.51 0.11 20.13
C LEU A 229 -6.32 -0.72 21.13
N ARG A 230 -5.74 -1.17 22.25
CA ARG A 230 -6.50 -1.78 23.37
C ARG A 230 -7.45 -0.78 24.01
N GLN A 231 -7.13 0.50 23.92
CA GLN A 231 -7.97 1.58 24.42
C GLN A 231 -8.69 2.24 23.24
N THR A 232 -9.86 2.81 23.50
CA THR A 232 -10.55 3.63 22.50
C THR A 232 -9.68 4.84 22.19
N ILE A 233 -9.32 5.01 20.93
CA ILE A 233 -8.49 6.13 20.47
C ILE A 233 -9.37 7.15 19.73
N ALA A 234 -9.08 8.43 19.92
CA ALA A 234 -9.76 9.50 19.19
C ALA A 234 -9.36 9.50 17.70
N SER A 235 -10.31 9.87 16.82
CA SER A 235 -10.08 9.92 15.37
C SER A 235 -8.80 10.65 14.94
N PRO A 236 -8.41 11.82 15.51
CA PRO A 236 -7.16 12.48 15.16
C PRO A 236 -5.91 11.67 15.50
N ILE A 237 -5.97 10.88 16.59
CA ILE A 237 -4.85 10.01 16.99
C ILE A 237 -4.73 8.84 16.01
N ALA A 238 -5.84 8.21 15.62
CA ALA A 238 -5.86 7.15 14.62
C ALA A 238 -5.28 7.64 13.28
N PHE A 239 -5.66 8.83 12.84
CA PHE A 239 -5.12 9.45 11.64
C PHE A 239 -3.62 9.72 11.75
N HIS A 240 -3.14 10.24 12.86
CA HIS A 240 -1.72 10.46 13.09
C HIS A 240 -0.92 9.15 13.08
N MET A 241 -1.43 8.10 13.74
CA MET A 241 -0.82 6.77 13.72
C MET A 241 -0.71 6.22 12.30
N PHE A 242 -1.77 6.36 11.48
CA PHE A 242 -1.76 6.00 10.07
C PHE A 242 -0.66 6.75 9.30
N GLN A 243 -0.57 8.07 9.45
CA GLN A 243 0.44 8.88 8.77
C GLN A 243 1.87 8.46 9.10
N GLN A 244 2.12 8.02 10.33
CA GLN A 244 3.44 7.56 10.77
C GLN A 244 3.94 6.32 9.99
N HIS A 245 3.06 5.54 9.34
CA HIS A 245 3.48 4.41 8.52
C HIS A 245 4.29 4.81 7.27
N VAL A 246 4.27 6.08 6.88
CA VAL A 246 5.22 6.61 5.87
C VAL A 246 6.66 6.41 6.34
N TRP A 247 6.92 6.66 7.63
CA TRP A 247 8.26 6.47 8.23
C TRP A 247 8.64 5.00 8.35
N VAL A 248 7.68 4.10 8.61
CA VAL A 248 7.93 2.65 8.55
C VAL A 248 8.39 2.25 7.16
N GLY A 249 7.68 2.72 6.14
CA GLY A 249 8.04 2.46 4.74
C GLY A 249 9.45 2.93 4.40
N ALA A 250 9.81 4.15 4.83
CA ALA A 250 11.13 4.72 4.63
C ALA A 250 12.22 3.97 5.43
N ALA A 251 11.93 3.62 6.69
CA ALA A 251 12.88 2.90 7.56
C ALA A 251 13.22 1.52 6.99
N VAL A 252 12.22 0.75 6.52
CA VAL A 252 12.47 -0.54 5.85
C VAL A 252 13.32 -0.36 4.59
N PHE A 253 13.04 0.68 3.79
CA PHE A 253 13.82 0.98 2.58
C PHE A 253 15.29 1.28 2.90
N ILE A 254 15.54 2.15 3.90
CA ILE A 254 16.90 2.50 4.35
C ILE A 254 17.61 1.27 4.94
N ALA A 255 16.88 0.47 5.73
CA ALA A 255 17.41 -0.74 6.33
C ALA A 255 17.86 -1.78 5.28
N MET A 256 17.10 -1.92 4.19
CA MET A 256 17.47 -2.80 3.07
C MET A 256 18.76 -2.31 2.39
N ILE A 257 18.90 -1.01 2.14
CA ILE A 257 20.12 -0.45 1.54
C ILE A 257 21.30 -0.68 2.51
N ALA A 258 21.15 -0.33 3.77
CA ALA A 258 22.21 -0.50 4.77
C ALA A 258 22.63 -1.96 4.94
N GLY A 259 21.68 -2.91 4.86
CA GLY A 259 21.96 -4.33 4.97
C GLY A 259 22.78 -4.92 3.82
N PHE A 260 22.83 -4.25 2.66
CA PHE A 260 23.70 -4.67 1.56
C PHE A 260 25.04 -3.93 1.51
N LEU A 261 25.16 -2.77 2.20
CA LEU A 261 26.37 -1.96 2.18
C LEU A 261 27.32 -2.29 3.33
N LEU A 262 26.78 -2.83 4.42
CA LEU A 262 27.50 -3.07 5.69
C LEU A 262 27.38 -4.54 6.12
#